data_864b490f0643bf49a6ec0b9f6ba2e4a2
#
_entry.id   864b490f0643bf49a6ec0b9f6ba2e4a2
#
_cell.length_a   1.000
_cell.length_b   1.000
_cell.length_c   1.000
_cell.angle_alpha   90.00
_cell.angle_beta   90.00
_cell.angle_gamma   90.00
#
_symmetry.space_group_name_H-M   'P 1'
#
loop_
_entity.id
_entity.type
_entity.pdbx_description
1 polymer ?
#
loop_
_entity_poly.entity_id
_entity_poly.type
_entity_poly.pdbx_seq_one_letter_code
_entity_poly.pdbx_strand_id
1 'polypeptide(L)'
;LGRRWAAESITDSRTAVSSPKTILRMMLPILRGLDHEECWVIFLNRANYIIGKERISIGGIDSTILDSRTIARKAIEKQASGVILVHNHPSGSAQPGTADINATRQLDTALKTCEISLIDHVVIAEDSYYSFADEELVRG
;
A
#
# COMPACT_ATOMS: atom_id res chain seq x y z
N LEU A 1 -11.65 -8.28 -29.08
CA LEU A 1 -12.17 -8.07 -27.73
C LEU A 1 -11.36 -8.83 -26.69
N GLY A 2 -11.18 -10.13 -26.88
CA GLY A 2 -10.40 -10.93 -25.94
C GLY A 2 -8.94 -10.50 -25.89
N ARG A 3 -8.40 -10.10 -27.02
CA ARG A 3 -7.02 -9.63 -27.09
C ARG A 3 -6.84 -8.32 -26.34
N ARG A 4 -7.81 -7.42 -26.43
CA ARG A 4 -7.77 -6.16 -25.70
C ARG A 4 -7.83 -6.40 -24.17
N TRP A 5 -8.67 -7.34 -23.75
CA TRP A 5 -8.75 -7.72 -22.34
C TRP A 5 -7.43 -8.23 -21.81
N ALA A 6 -6.81 -9.14 -22.55
CA ALA A 6 -5.53 -9.69 -22.16
C ALA A 6 -4.46 -8.60 -22.07
N ALA A 7 -4.45 -7.67 -23.03
CA ALA A 7 -3.49 -6.56 -23.03
C ALA A 7 -3.67 -5.65 -21.81
N GLU A 8 -4.92 -5.35 -21.45
CA GLU A 8 -5.18 -4.50 -20.27
C GLU A 8 -4.74 -5.18 -18.98
N SER A 9 -5.05 -6.47 -18.82
CA SER A 9 -4.63 -7.23 -17.65
C SER A 9 -3.11 -7.29 -17.55
N ILE A 10 -2.45 -7.54 -18.68
CA ILE A 10 -1.00 -7.59 -18.73
C ILE A 10 -0.40 -6.22 -18.39
N THR A 11 -1.03 -5.13 -18.86
CA THR A 11 -0.57 -3.78 -18.56
C THR A 11 -0.60 -3.52 -17.05
N ASP A 12 -1.69 -3.89 -16.38
CA ASP A 12 -1.80 -3.74 -14.92
C ASP A 12 -0.72 -4.53 -14.20
N SER A 13 -0.52 -5.80 -14.59
CA SER A 13 0.47 -6.66 -13.95
C SER A 13 1.91 -6.28 -14.30
N ARG A 14 2.11 -5.38 -15.28
CA ARG A 14 3.42 -4.90 -15.67
C ARG A 14 3.75 -3.52 -15.13
N THR A 15 2.85 -2.93 -14.35
CA THR A 15 3.14 -1.63 -13.77
C THR A 15 4.17 -1.81 -12.68
N ALA A 16 5.33 -1.19 -12.89
CA ALA A 16 6.41 -1.21 -11.93
C ALA A 16 6.32 0.02 -11.03
N VAL A 17 6.60 -0.17 -9.75
CA VAL A 17 6.62 0.93 -8.80
C VAL A 17 8.05 1.37 -8.60
N SER A 18 8.38 2.57 -9.08
CA SER A 18 9.69 3.17 -8.92
C SER A 18 9.68 4.39 -7.99
N SER A 19 8.49 4.92 -7.70
CA SER A 19 8.34 6.07 -6.82
C SER A 19 6.92 6.10 -6.25
N PRO A 20 6.70 6.88 -5.18
CA PRO A 20 5.35 7.04 -4.63
C PRO A 20 4.33 7.57 -5.63
N LYS A 21 4.77 8.29 -6.67
CA LYS A 21 3.87 8.83 -7.67
C LYS A 21 3.12 7.76 -8.45
N THR A 22 3.73 6.60 -8.65
CA THR A 22 3.05 5.46 -9.28
C THR A 22 1.84 5.06 -8.47
N ILE A 23 2.01 4.97 -7.15
CA ILE A 23 0.94 4.62 -6.23
C ILE A 23 -0.15 5.70 -6.22
N LEU A 24 0.25 6.97 -6.23
CA LEU A 24 -0.71 8.07 -6.28
C LEU A 24 -1.60 7.98 -7.51
N ARG A 25 -1.01 7.78 -8.69
CA ARG A 25 -1.80 7.69 -9.91
C ARG A 25 -2.81 6.55 -9.88
N MET A 26 -2.44 5.43 -9.26
CA MET A 26 -3.32 4.28 -9.17
C MET A 26 -4.42 4.46 -8.13
N MET A 27 -4.08 5.05 -6.98
CA MET A 27 -4.99 5.06 -5.84
C MET A 27 -5.83 6.33 -5.72
N LEU A 28 -5.41 7.45 -6.30
CA LEU A 28 -6.21 8.68 -6.26
C LEU A 28 -7.62 8.51 -6.80
N PRO A 29 -7.84 7.84 -7.94
CA PRO A 29 -9.21 7.63 -8.43
C PRO A 29 -10.10 6.86 -7.46
N ILE A 30 -9.49 6.00 -6.64
CA ILE A 30 -10.22 5.17 -5.67
C ILE A 30 -10.50 5.96 -4.38
N LEU A 31 -9.52 6.73 -3.92
CA LEU A 31 -9.55 7.35 -2.60
C LEU A 31 -10.01 8.82 -2.59
N ARG A 32 -9.92 9.50 -3.74
CA ARG A 32 -10.29 10.91 -3.80
C ARG A 32 -11.78 11.09 -3.50
N GLY A 33 -12.07 12.06 -2.65
CA GLY A 33 -13.45 12.41 -2.33
C GLY A 33 -14.13 11.53 -1.30
N LEU A 34 -13.44 10.52 -0.77
CA LEU A 34 -13.99 9.72 0.32
C LEU A 34 -14.08 10.57 1.59
N ASP A 35 -15.17 10.41 2.34
CA ASP A 35 -15.37 11.08 3.60
C ASP A 35 -14.97 10.23 4.80
N HIS A 36 -14.33 9.10 4.53
CA HIS A 36 -13.86 8.15 5.54
C HIS A 36 -12.50 7.62 5.14
N GLU A 37 -11.76 7.08 6.10
CA GLU A 37 -10.46 6.46 5.84
C GLU A 37 -10.63 5.04 5.33
N GLU A 38 -9.76 4.65 4.41
CA GLU A 38 -9.62 3.26 3.96
C GLU A 38 -8.13 2.92 3.95
N CYS A 39 -7.82 1.67 4.23
CA CYS A 39 -6.47 1.18 4.13
C CYS A 39 -6.41 0.08 3.07
N TRP A 40 -5.44 0.21 2.17
CA TRP A 40 -5.21 -0.71 1.07
C TRP A 40 -3.82 -1.27 1.14
N VAL A 41 -3.64 -2.47 0.61
CA VAL A 41 -2.32 -3.09 0.44
C VAL A 41 -2.11 -3.36 -1.05
N ILE A 42 -0.96 -2.93 -1.55
CA ILE A 42 -0.52 -3.20 -2.91
C ILE A 42 0.54 -4.29 -2.81
N PHE A 43 0.39 -5.37 -3.58
CA PHE A 43 1.31 -6.49 -3.56
C PHE A 43 2.25 -6.40 -4.76
N LEU A 44 3.54 -6.63 -4.53
CA LEU A 44 4.56 -6.49 -5.55
C LEU A 44 5.38 -7.78 -5.66
N ASN A 45 5.82 -8.09 -6.88
CA ASN A 45 6.78 -9.15 -7.08
C ASN A 45 8.20 -8.63 -6.83
N ARG A 46 9.19 -9.51 -7.03
CA ARG A 46 10.59 -9.16 -6.74
C ARG A 46 11.12 -8.02 -7.60
N ALA A 47 10.58 -7.83 -8.79
CA ALA A 47 10.97 -6.74 -9.68
C ALA A 47 10.14 -5.47 -9.44
N ASN A 48 9.34 -5.44 -8.36
CA ASN A 48 8.47 -4.33 -7.98
C ASN A 48 7.33 -4.06 -8.96
N TYR A 49 6.91 -5.08 -9.71
CA TYR A 49 5.68 -4.99 -10.48
C TYR A 49 4.49 -5.28 -9.59
N ILE A 50 3.40 -4.55 -9.81
CA ILE A 50 2.16 -4.73 -9.06
C ILE A 50 1.50 -6.03 -9.50
N ILE A 51 1.25 -6.93 -8.56
CA ILE A 51 0.58 -8.20 -8.81
C ILE A 51 -0.79 -8.29 -8.14
N GLY A 52 -1.19 -7.29 -7.38
CA GLY A 52 -2.51 -7.25 -6.80
C GLY A 52 -2.67 -6.06 -5.86
N LYS A 53 -3.91 -5.76 -5.52
CA LYS A 53 -4.24 -4.78 -4.50
C LYS A 53 -5.51 -5.20 -3.79
N GLU A 54 -5.60 -4.91 -2.50
CA GLU A 54 -6.79 -5.22 -1.71
C GLU A 54 -7.03 -4.15 -0.67
N ARG A 55 -8.31 -3.83 -0.46
CA ARG A 55 -8.71 -3.01 0.68
C ARG A 55 -8.75 -3.92 1.91
N ILE A 56 -8.03 -3.54 2.95
CA ILE A 56 -7.93 -4.36 4.16
C ILE A 56 -8.73 -3.80 5.33
N SER A 57 -9.08 -2.52 5.29
CA SER A 57 -9.92 -1.95 6.34
C SER A 57 -10.64 -0.72 5.85
N ILE A 58 -11.76 -0.42 6.53
CA ILE A 58 -12.50 0.83 6.42
C ILE A 58 -12.38 1.48 7.78
N GLY A 59 -11.87 2.71 7.82
CA GLY A 59 -11.58 3.43 9.07
C GLY A 59 -10.09 3.66 9.22
N GLY A 60 -9.70 4.29 10.32
CA GLY A 60 -8.31 4.63 10.58
C GLY A 60 -7.43 3.43 10.82
N ILE A 61 -6.13 3.66 10.82
CA ILE A 61 -5.14 2.62 11.08
C ILE A 61 -4.64 2.71 12.50
N ASP A 62 -4.59 1.56 13.17
CA ASP A 62 -3.81 1.38 14.39
C ASP A 62 -3.36 -0.07 14.46
N SER A 63 -2.63 -0.44 15.51
CA SER A 63 -2.07 -1.78 15.63
C SER A 63 -3.14 -2.86 15.86
N THR A 64 -4.36 -2.49 16.22
CA THR A 64 -5.45 -3.45 16.40
C THR A 64 -6.20 -3.71 15.10
N ILE A 65 -6.25 -2.72 14.20
CA ILE A 65 -6.96 -2.81 12.93
C ILE A 65 -6.05 -3.39 11.85
N LEU A 66 -4.78 -3.01 11.86
CA LEU A 66 -3.81 -3.48 10.88
C LEU A 66 -3.28 -4.86 11.28
N ASP A 67 -3.92 -5.90 10.77
CA ASP A 67 -3.55 -7.28 11.10
C ASP A 67 -2.37 -7.73 10.24
N SER A 68 -1.18 -7.67 10.82
CA SER A 68 0.06 -8.08 10.15
C SER A 68 0.03 -9.52 9.68
N ARG A 69 -0.62 -10.40 10.44
CA ARG A 69 -0.70 -11.83 10.09
C ARG A 69 -1.53 -12.03 8.83
N THR A 70 -2.63 -11.33 8.72
CA THR A 70 -3.49 -11.39 7.53
C THR A 70 -2.76 -10.85 6.31
N ILE A 71 -2.05 -9.74 6.46
CA ILE A 71 -1.30 -9.14 5.35
C ILE A 71 -0.19 -10.09 4.91
N ALA A 72 0.56 -10.66 5.86
CA ALA A 72 1.62 -11.60 5.56
C ALA A 72 1.07 -12.84 4.83
N ARG A 73 -0.04 -13.39 5.31
CA ARG A 73 -0.67 -14.55 4.68
C ARG A 73 -1.08 -14.25 3.24
N LYS A 74 -1.72 -13.10 3.02
CA LYS A 74 -2.15 -12.70 1.68
C LYS A 74 -0.95 -12.50 0.75
N ALA A 75 0.12 -11.91 1.27
CA ALA A 75 1.35 -11.72 0.48
C ALA A 75 1.96 -13.07 0.09
N ILE A 76 2.01 -14.01 1.03
CA ILE A 76 2.53 -15.36 0.76
C ILE A 76 1.68 -16.07 -0.28
N GLU A 77 0.36 -16.01 -0.13
CA GLU A 77 -0.57 -16.64 -1.08
C GLU A 77 -0.41 -16.10 -2.50
N LYS A 78 -0.14 -14.81 -2.61
CA LYS A 78 0.06 -14.16 -3.91
C LYS A 78 1.50 -14.27 -4.40
N GLN A 79 2.38 -14.88 -3.63
CA GLN A 79 3.80 -14.97 -3.95
C GLN A 79 4.43 -13.58 -4.10
N ALA A 80 3.97 -12.63 -3.29
CA ALA A 80 4.52 -11.29 -3.28
C ALA A 80 5.84 -11.25 -2.50
N SER A 81 6.80 -10.48 -2.99
CA SER A 81 8.07 -10.23 -2.29
C SER A 81 8.03 -8.94 -1.50
N GLY A 82 7.10 -8.05 -1.83
CA GLY A 82 6.97 -6.77 -1.16
C GLY A 82 5.54 -6.30 -1.14
N VAL A 83 5.26 -5.38 -0.23
CA VAL A 83 3.95 -4.76 -0.11
C VAL A 83 4.11 -3.27 0.12
N ILE A 84 3.11 -2.52 -0.29
CA ILE A 84 2.98 -1.09 0.01
C ILE A 84 1.64 -0.89 0.68
N LEU A 85 1.65 -0.21 1.83
CA LEU A 85 0.43 0.25 2.47
C LEU A 85 0.01 1.58 1.87
N VAL A 86 -1.28 1.77 1.70
CA VAL A 86 -1.84 3.05 1.26
C VAL A 86 -3.05 3.34 2.12
N HIS A 87 -3.13 4.53 2.67
CA HIS A 87 -4.37 4.97 3.28
C HIS A 87 -4.57 6.45 3.06
N ASN A 88 -5.81 6.92 3.20
CA ASN A 88 -6.16 8.30 2.97
C ASN A 88 -6.49 9.00 4.28
N HIS A 89 -6.20 10.29 4.32
CA HIS A 89 -6.63 11.20 5.39
C HIS A 89 -7.64 12.19 4.80
N PRO A 90 -8.95 11.97 5.01
CA PRO A 90 -9.96 12.88 4.45
C PRO A 90 -9.87 14.29 4.98
N SER A 91 -9.25 14.47 6.15
CA SER A 91 -9.17 15.77 6.83
C SER A 91 -8.13 16.73 6.25
N GLY A 92 -7.41 16.33 5.21
CA GLY A 92 -6.58 17.26 4.45
C GLY A 92 -5.09 17.26 4.73
N SER A 93 -4.61 16.72 5.85
CA SER A 93 -3.18 16.63 6.14
C SER A 93 -2.69 15.20 5.90
N ALA A 94 -1.63 15.05 5.11
CA ALA A 94 -1.03 13.74 4.86
C ALA A 94 -0.05 13.30 5.95
N GLN A 95 0.20 14.14 6.95
CA GLN A 95 1.13 13.77 8.03
C GLN A 95 0.60 12.56 8.79
N PRO A 96 1.43 11.51 8.98
CA PRO A 96 1.01 10.36 9.76
C PRO A 96 0.96 10.71 11.25
N GLY A 97 -0.02 10.13 11.93
CA GLY A 97 -0.09 10.22 13.39
C GLY A 97 0.79 9.15 14.04
N THR A 98 0.89 9.22 15.36
CA THR A 98 1.66 8.24 16.13
C THR A 98 1.14 6.83 15.91
N ALA A 99 -0.18 6.67 15.84
CA ALA A 99 -0.79 5.36 15.60
C ALA A 99 -0.39 4.79 14.24
N ASP A 100 -0.35 5.63 13.20
CA ASP A 100 0.08 5.23 11.86
C ASP A 100 1.52 4.73 11.88
N ILE A 101 2.39 5.47 12.55
CA ILE A 101 3.82 5.14 12.62
C ILE A 101 4.04 3.84 13.37
N ASN A 102 3.37 3.67 14.51
CA ASN A 102 3.52 2.47 15.32
C ASN A 102 2.99 1.23 14.60
N ALA A 103 1.84 1.34 13.97
CA ALA A 103 1.27 0.23 13.22
C ALA A 103 2.17 -0.17 12.05
N THR A 104 2.74 0.82 11.37
CA THR A 104 3.64 0.58 10.25
C THR A 104 4.92 -0.13 10.71
N ARG A 105 5.47 0.28 11.84
CA ARG A 105 6.67 -0.38 12.40
C ARG A 105 6.40 -1.84 12.77
N GLN A 106 5.24 -2.10 13.36
CA GLN A 106 4.86 -3.47 13.71
C GLN A 106 4.72 -4.34 12.47
N LEU A 107 4.08 -3.81 11.43
CA LEU A 107 3.93 -4.52 10.17
C LEU A 107 5.29 -4.78 9.53
N ASP A 108 6.15 -3.79 9.49
CA ASP A 108 7.49 -3.94 8.91
C ASP A 108 8.26 -5.07 9.59
N THR A 109 8.24 -5.10 10.92
CA THR A 109 8.91 -6.16 11.69
C THR A 109 8.33 -7.53 11.38
N ALA A 110 7.00 -7.64 11.34
CA ALA A 110 6.33 -8.91 11.07
C ALA A 110 6.62 -9.42 9.67
N LEU A 111 6.59 -8.54 8.68
CA LEU A 111 6.86 -8.92 7.28
C LEU A 111 8.30 -9.36 7.07
N LYS A 112 9.25 -8.72 7.74
CA LYS A 112 10.66 -9.10 7.64
C LYS A 112 10.89 -10.53 8.11
N THR A 113 10.16 -10.96 9.14
CA THR A 113 10.23 -12.34 9.61
C THR A 113 9.80 -13.34 8.54
N CYS A 114 8.92 -12.91 7.63
CA CYS A 114 8.44 -13.74 6.52
C CYS A 114 9.22 -13.49 5.23
N GLU A 115 10.31 -12.74 5.30
CA GLU A 115 11.12 -12.36 4.14
C GLU A 115 10.32 -11.58 3.10
N ILE A 116 9.38 -10.74 3.57
CA ILE A 116 8.59 -9.84 2.75
C ILE A 116 8.99 -8.42 3.12
N SER A 117 9.26 -7.59 2.12
CA SER A 117 9.64 -6.20 2.35
C SER A 117 8.42 -5.30 2.42
N LEU A 118 8.36 -4.45 3.44
CA LEU A 118 7.45 -3.31 3.40
C LEU A 118 8.17 -2.20 2.64
N ILE A 119 7.77 -2.03 1.38
CA ILE A 119 8.44 -1.10 0.45
C ILE A 119 8.14 0.34 0.81
N ASP A 120 6.89 0.62 1.15
CA ASP A 120 6.47 1.98 1.50
C ASP A 120 5.13 1.94 2.23
N HIS A 121 4.82 3.04 2.86
CA HIS A 121 3.49 3.36 3.34
C HIS A 121 3.20 4.77 2.86
N VAL A 122 2.20 4.92 2.00
CA VAL A 122 1.84 6.18 1.38
C VAL A 122 0.53 6.67 1.97
N VAL A 123 0.55 7.84 2.57
CA VAL A 123 -0.65 8.50 3.09
C VAL A 123 -1.08 9.53 2.07
N ILE A 124 -2.34 9.47 1.65
CA ILE A 124 -2.88 10.35 0.62
C ILE A 124 -3.90 11.29 1.23
N ALA A 125 -3.68 12.58 1.08
CA ALA A 125 -4.64 13.62 1.43
C ALA A 125 -5.13 14.29 0.15
N GLU A 126 -6.00 15.28 0.28
CA GLU A 126 -6.62 15.91 -0.89
C GLU A 126 -5.60 16.53 -1.84
N ASP A 127 -4.62 17.27 -1.30
CA ASP A 127 -3.66 18.01 -2.10
C ASP A 127 -2.20 17.59 -1.86
N SER A 128 -1.99 16.54 -1.08
CA SER A 128 -0.64 16.17 -0.70
C SER A 128 -0.55 14.67 -0.38
N TYR A 129 0.66 14.19 -0.29
CA TYR A 129 0.90 12.82 0.15
C TYR A 129 2.13 12.78 1.03
N TYR A 130 2.27 11.68 1.77
CA TYR A 130 3.42 11.41 2.61
C TYR A 130 3.90 10.00 2.31
N SER A 131 5.19 9.84 2.03
CA SER A 131 5.80 8.53 1.80
C SER A 131 6.76 8.22 2.94
N PHE A 132 6.51 7.11 3.63
CA PHE A 132 7.40 6.67 4.71
C PHE A 132 8.79 6.34 4.18
N ALA A 133 8.89 5.81 2.96
CA ALA A 133 10.18 5.51 2.36
C ALA A 133 10.97 6.78 2.05
N ASP A 134 10.32 7.81 1.52
CA ASP A 134 10.96 9.10 1.25
C ASP A 134 11.50 9.72 2.53
N GLU A 135 10.81 9.52 3.67
CA GLU A 135 11.23 10.04 4.98
C GLU A 135 12.06 9.04 5.75
N GLU A 136 12.49 7.96 5.10
CA GLU A 136 13.37 6.94 5.67
C GLU A 136 12.82 6.22 6.90
N LEU A 137 11.49 6.17 7.05
CA LEU A 137 10.85 5.45 8.14
C LEU A 137 10.65 3.96 7.84
N VAL A 138 10.69 3.57 6.56
CA VAL A 138 10.78 2.18 6.11
C VAL A 138 11.85 2.10 5.02
N ARG A 139 12.51 0.97 4.91
CA ARG A 139 13.64 0.82 3.98
C ARG A 139 13.49 -0.35 3.00
N GLY A 140 12.34 -0.94 2.96
CA GLY A 140 12.09 -2.08 2.08
C GLY A 140 12.69 -3.37 2.59
#